data_dd885decebc56225ada93579b2ba1613
#
_entry.id   dd885decebc56225ada93579b2ba1613
#
_cell.length_a   1.000
_cell.length_b   1.000
_cell.length_c   1.000
_cell.angle_alpha   90.00
_cell.angle_beta   90.00
_cell.angle_gamma   90.00
#
_symmetry.space_group_name_H-M   'P 1'
#
loop_
_entity.id
_entity.type
_entity.pdbx_description
1 polymer ?
#
loop_
_entity_poly.entity_id
_entity_poly.type
_entity_poly.pdbx_seq_one_letter_code
_entity_poly.pdbx_strand_id
1 'polypeptide(L)'
;MATKKKTARPKSARFESARPASKAPASEAPGATRLGYTPDHAASGLEHNFPAIECWPNQFPGYEIEIDIPEFTSVCPKTGLPDFGAVWIRYVPDRLCLELKSLKEYINEYRSLGIFQENVVNRILEDVVKAAKPVWCEVRGQFRPRGGLGTLVEARWPGKK
;
A
#
# COMPACT_ATOMS: atom_id res chain seq x y z
N MET A 1 -4.12 60.24 -45.75
CA MET A 1 -4.40 60.43 -44.27
C MET A 1 -5.05 59.19 -43.73
N ALA A 2 -4.31 58.38 -43.04
CA ALA A 2 -4.80 57.12 -42.45
C ALA A 2 -4.75 57.20 -40.90
N THR A 3 -5.92 57.23 -40.30
CA THR A 3 -6.12 57.34 -38.86
C THR A 3 -5.96 55.98 -38.20
N LYS A 4 -4.94 55.82 -37.35
CA LYS A 4 -4.70 54.64 -36.50
C LYS A 4 -5.71 54.60 -35.34
N LYS A 5 -6.60 53.59 -35.33
CA LYS A 5 -7.40 53.25 -34.15
C LYS A 5 -6.54 52.50 -33.11
N LYS A 6 -6.41 53.07 -31.91
CA LYS A 6 -5.82 52.41 -30.73
C LYS A 6 -6.86 51.44 -30.15
N THR A 7 -6.56 50.14 -30.17
CA THR A 7 -7.34 49.13 -29.44
C THR A 7 -6.86 49.08 -27.99
N ALA A 8 -7.75 49.34 -27.05
CA ALA A 8 -7.53 49.23 -25.64
C ALA A 8 -7.51 47.75 -25.19
N ARG A 9 -6.51 47.37 -24.38
CA ARG A 9 -6.32 46.05 -23.80
C ARG A 9 -7.31 45.86 -22.62
N PRO A 10 -8.05 44.76 -22.53
CA PRO A 10 -8.93 44.53 -21.39
C PRO A 10 -8.12 44.24 -20.13
N LYS A 11 -8.51 44.86 -19.00
CA LYS A 11 -7.94 44.65 -17.66
C LYS A 11 -8.25 43.23 -17.21
N SER A 12 -7.22 42.47 -16.78
CA SER A 12 -7.35 41.17 -16.19
C SER A 12 -8.12 41.25 -14.87
N ALA A 13 -9.26 40.56 -14.79
CA ALA A 13 -9.96 40.36 -13.54
C ALA A 13 -9.12 39.45 -12.62
N ARG A 14 -8.75 39.96 -11.44
CA ARG A 14 -8.17 39.17 -10.36
C ARG A 14 -9.20 38.16 -9.89
N PHE A 15 -8.89 36.89 -10.09
CA PHE A 15 -9.64 35.80 -9.50
C PHE A 15 -9.25 35.70 -8.02
N GLU A 16 -10.07 36.28 -7.15
CA GLU A 16 -9.92 36.15 -5.69
C GLU A 16 -10.49 34.79 -5.29
N SER A 17 -9.61 33.79 -5.15
CA SER A 17 -10.00 32.44 -4.68
C SER A 17 -10.31 32.52 -3.18
N ALA A 18 -11.60 32.57 -2.84
CA ALA A 18 -12.05 32.38 -1.48
C ALA A 18 -11.62 30.98 -1.01
N ARG A 19 -10.64 30.89 -0.09
CA ARG A 19 -10.31 29.67 0.64
C ARG A 19 -11.56 29.26 1.44
N PRO A 20 -12.04 28.02 1.31
CA PRO A 20 -13.10 27.54 2.21
C PRO A 20 -12.56 27.54 3.63
N ALA A 21 -13.34 28.08 4.56
CA ALA A 21 -13.03 28.09 5.98
C ALA A 21 -12.76 26.65 6.45
N SER A 22 -11.58 26.42 7.07
CA SER A 22 -11.25 25.15 7.68
C SER A 22 -12.24 24.83 8.79
N LYS A 23 -13.04 23.77 8.63
CA LYS A 23 -13.83 23.20 9.70
C LYS A 23 -12.92 22.85 10.87
N ALA A 24 -13.30 23.32 12.07
CA ALA A 24 -12.63 22.93 13.31
C ALA A 24 -12.54 21.40 13.43
N PRO A 25 -11.47 20.85 14.03
CA PRO A 25 -11.28 19.40 14.12
C PRO A 25 -12.40 18.79 14.96
N ALA A 26 -12.93 17.67 14.45
CA ALA A 26 -13.87 16.82 15.16
C ALA A 26 -13.24 16.36 16.49
N SER A 27 -14.06 16.26 17.53
CA SER A 27 -13.71 15.87 18.90
C SER A 27 -12.72 14.69 18.92
N GLU A 28 -11.63 14.87 19.67
CA GLU A 28 -10.55 13.90 19.82
C GLU A 28 -11.06 12.60 20.47
N ALA A 29 -11.20 11.54 19.67
CA ALA A 29 -11.27 10.19 20.21
C ALA A 29 -9.91 9.85 20.85
N PRO A 30 -9.87 9.14 22.01
CA PRO A 30 -8.63 8.76 22.65
C PRO A 30 -7.68 8.05 21.67
N GLY A 31 -6.46 8.54 21.51
CA GLY A 31 -5.46 7.98 20.58
C GLY A 31 -5.55 8.49 19.14
N ALA A 32 -6.46 9.42 18.81
CA ALA A 32 -6.49 10.03 17.48
C ALA A 32 -5.35 11.04 17.28
N THR A 33 -4.74 11.04 16.10
CA THR A 33 -3.77 12.07 15.71
C THR A 33 -4.47 13.39 15.36
N ARG A 34 -3.71 14.49 15.32
CA ARG A 34 -4.21 15.80 14.87
C ARG A 34 -4.93 15.76 13.50
N LEU A 35 -4.55 14.83 12.63
CA LEU A 35 -5.18 14.62 11.32
C LEU A 35 -6.36 13.63 11.35
N GLY A 36 -6.80 13.20 12.55
CA GLY A 36 -7.94 12.34 12.76
C GLY A 36 -7.68 10.87 12.39
N TYR A 37 -6.42 10.39 12.47
CA TYR A 37 -6.11 8.98 12.45
C TYR A 37 -6.42 8.36 13.81
N THR A 38 -7.05 7.20 13.84
CA THR A 38 -7.46 6.48 15.04
C THR A 38 -6.77 5.12 15.12
N PRO A 39 -6.76 4.47 16.30
CA PRO A 39 -6.33 3.07 16.43
C PRO A 39 -7.07 2.12 15.48
N ASP A 40 -8.37 2.36 15.22
CA ASP A 40 -9.16 1.53 14.29
C ASP A 40 -8.64 1.62 12.86
N HIS A 41 -8.21 2.81 12.42
CA HIS A 41 -7.55 2.94 11.12
C HIS A 41 -6.24 2.15 11.08
N ALA A 42 -5.46 2.16 12.17
CA ALA A 42 -4.20 1.45 12.25
C ALA A 42 -4.38 -0.07 12.25
N ALA A 43 -5.46 -0.57 12.85
CA ALA A 43 -5.80 -2.00 12.90
C ALA A 43 -6.57 -2.49 11.66
N SER A 44 -7.04 -1.56 10.81
CA SER A 44 -7.85 -1.89 9.63
C SER A 44 -7.17 -2.92 8.74
N GLY A 45 -7.91 -3.96 8.36
CA GLY A 45 -7.47 -5.02 7.46
C GLY A 45 -6.61 -6.12 8.12
N LEU A 46 -6.14 -5.94 9.36
CA LEU A 46 -5.30 -6.95 10.02
C LEU A 46 -6.07 -8.22 10.38
N GLU A 47 -7.35 -8.10 10.72
CA GLU A 47 -8.23 -9.22 11.06
C GLU A 47 -8.96 -9.82 9.84
N HIS A 48 -8.63 -9.37 8.61
CA HIS A 48 -9.26 -9.91 7.41
C HIS A 48 -8.95 -11.40 7.24
N ASN A 49 -9.98 -12.17 6.91
CA ASN A 49 -9.84 -13.60 6.67
C ASN A 49 -9.47 -13.87 5.21
N PHE A 50 -8.18 -13.96 4.94
CA PHE A 50 -7.66 -14.25 3.61
C PHE A 50 -7.86 -15.72 3.21
N PRO A 51 -8.00 -16.03 1.90
CA PRO A 51 -7.87 -17.40 1.42
C PRO A 51 -6.50 -17.96 1.78
N ALA A 52 -6.46 -19.27 2.03
CA ALA A 52 -5.22 -19.93 2.41
C ALA A 52 -4.22 -19.93 1.24
N ILE A 53 -2.96 -19.61 1.55
CA ILE A 53 -1.85 -19.80 0.62
C ILE A 53 -1.47 -21.29 0.65
N GLU A 54 -1.64 -21.97 -0.46
CA GLU A 54 -1.26 -23.37 -0.60
C GLU A 54 0.24 -23.52 -0.90
N CYS A 55 0.77 -24.71 -0.65
CA CYS A 55 2.19 -25.02 -0.86
C CYS A 55 2.34 -26.43 -1.44
N TRP A 56 3.45 -26.65 -2.13
CA TRP A 56 3.84 -27.96 -2.65
C TRP A 56 5.25 -28.34 -2.17
N PRO A 57 5.60 -29.65 -2.12
CA PRO A 57 6.89 -30.10 -1.57
C PRO A 57 8.07 -29.62 -2.42
N ASN A 58 9.04 -28.96 -1.78
CA ASN A 58 10.29 -28.56 -2.41
C ASN A 58 11.17 -29.79 -2.71
N GLN A 59 11.77 -29.83 -3.91
CA GLN A 59 12.60 -30.93 -4.37
C GLN A 59 14.10 -30.66 -4.28
N PHE A 60 14.50 -29.38 -4.18
CA PHE A 60 15.90 -28.99 -4.24
C PHE A 60 16.25 -28.00 -3.12
N PRO A 61 17.40 -28.16 -2.43
CA PRO A 61 17.85 -27.18 -1.45
C PRO A 61 18.69 -26.05 -2.10
N GLY A 62 18.82 -24.92 -1.36
CA GLY A 62 19.88 -23.94 -1.60
C GLY A 62 19.66 -22.98 -2.77
N TYR A 63 18.40 -22.70 -3.12
CA TYR A 63 18.05 -21.66 -4.10
C TYR A 63 17.09 -20.64 -3.52
N GLU A 64 16.96 -19.52 -4.19
CA GLU A 64 16.07 -18.42 -3.83
C GLU A 64 14.98 -18.27 -4.88
N ILE A 65 13.78 -17.96 -4.44
CA ILE A 65 12.64 -17.64 -5.30
C ILE A 65 12.29 -16.16 -5.09
N GLU A 66 12.12 -15.42 -6.19
CA GLU A 66 11.55 -14.09 -6.19
C GLU A 66 10.23 -14.09 -6.97
N ILE A 67 9.18 -13.58 -6.36
CA ILE A 67 7.85 -13.42 -6.95
C ILE A 67 7.58 -11.92 -7.07
N ASP A 68 7.40 -11.43 -8.29
CA ASP A 68 7.09 -10.04 -8.60
C ASP A 68 5.57 -9.85 -8.79
N ILE A 69 5.01 -8.87 -8.08
CA ILE A 69 3.59 -8.49 -8.13
C ILE A 69 3.52 -7.01 -8.54
N PRO A 70 3.68 -6.70 -9.83
CA PRO A 70 3.86 -5.32 -10.32
C PRO A 70 2.58 -4.48 -10.27
N GLU A 71 1.41 -5.10 -10.19
CA GLU A 71 0.10 -4.45 -10.20
C GLU A 71 -0.64 -4.59 -8.86
N PHE A 72 0.08 -4.42 -7.76
CA PHE A 72 -0.53 -4.47 -6.43
C PHE A 72 -1.43 -3.26 -6.19
N THR A 73 -2.61 -3.51 -5.62
CA THR A 73 -3.55 -2.47 -5.19
C THR A 73 -4.15 -2.81 -3.82
N SER A 74 -4.42 -1.77 -3.03
CA SER A 74 -5.21 -1.83 -1.79
C SER A 74 -6.02 -0.55 -1.63
N VAL A 75 -6.72 -0.38 -0.52
CA VAL A 75 -7.49 0.83 -0.22
C VAL A 75 -6.93 1.49 1.03
N CYS A 76 -6.78 2.80 0.99
CA CYS A 76 -6.40 3.56 2.18
C CYS A 76 -7.56 3.56 3.19
N PRO A 77 -7.40 3.05 4.42
CA PRO A 77 -8.51 2.95 5.38
C PRO A 77 -9.02 4.30 5.84
N LYS A 78 -8.21 5.36 5.71
CA LYS A 78 -8.57 6.73 6.10
C LYS A 78 -9.38 7.46 5.04
N THR A 79 -9.00 7.30 3.76
CA THR A 79 -9.57 8.10 2.67
C THR A 79 -10.53 7.33 1.77
N GLY A 80 -10.50 6.00 1.82
CA GLY A 80 -11.23 5.14 0.88
C GLY A 80 -10.69 5.17 -0.55
N LEU A 81 -9.57 5.86 -0.80
CA LEU A 81 -8.95 5.93 -2.11
C LEU A 81 -8.02 4.73 -2.35
N PRO A 82 -7.89 4.29 -3.61
CA PRO A 82 -7.01 3.18 -3.94
C PRO A 82 -5.53 3.56 -3.78
N ASP A 83 -4.76 2.62 -3.26
CA ASP A 83 -3.31 2.60 -3.26
C ASP A 83 -2.81 1.71 -4.38
N PHE A 84 -1.79 2.16 -5.10
CA PHE A 84 -1.14 1.42 -6.17
C PHE A 84 0.33 1.20 -5.83
N GLY A 85 0.87 0.05 -6.20
CA GLY A 85 2.28 -0.25 -5.97
C GLY A 85 2.72 -1.52 -6.66
N ALA A 86 3.93 -1.94 -6.30
CA ALA A 86 4.46 -3.25 -6.61
C ALA A 86 4.93 -3.91 -5.33
N VAL A 87 4.75 -5.22 -5.24
CA VAL A 87 5.21 -6.03 -4.10
C VAL A 87 6.11 -7.14 -4.62
N TRP A 88 7.21 -7.38 -3.93
CA TRP A 88 8.13 -8.49 -4.17
C TRP A 88 8.18 -9.39 -2.95
N ILE A 89 8.11 -10.70 -3.18
CA ILE A 89 8.29 -11.73 -2.17
C ILE A 89 9.53 -12.52 -2.55
N ARG A 90 10.60 -12.42 -1.74
CA ARG A 90 11.83 -13.19 -1.92
C ARG A 90 11.96 -14.17 -0.77
N TYR A 91 12.24 -15.42 -1.06
CA TYR A 91 12.41 -16.41 0.00
C TYR A 91 13.29 -17.58 -0.42
N VAL A 92 13.93 -18.17 0.58
CA VAL A 92 14.67 -19.45 0.45
C VAL A 92 13.75 -20.55 0.99
N PRO A 93 13.20 -21.41 0.12
CA PRO A 93 12.34 -22.50 0.55
C PRO A 93 13.11 -23.52 1.40
N ASP A 94 12.48 -24.02 2.47
CA ASP A 94 12.93 -25.21 3.18
C ASP A 94 12.26 -26.46 2.56
N ARG A 95 11.18 -26.91 3.13
CA ARG A 95 10.45 -28.12 2.70
C ARG A 95 9.33 -27.83 1.71
N LEU A 96 8.88 -26.58 1.65
CA LEU A 96 7.69 -26.18 0.90
C LEU A 96 7.97 -24.98 0.01
N CYS A 97 7.39 -25.02 -1.21
CA CYS A 97 7.29 -23.87 -2.11
C CYS A 97 5.86 -23.34 -2.14
N LEU A 98 5.69 -22.01 -2.29
CA LEU A 98 4.39 -21.39 -2.45
C LEU A 98 3.72 -21.84 -3.74
N GLU A 99 2.41 -22.11 -3.71
CA GLU A 99 1.59 -22.36 -4.89
C GLU A 99 1.08 -21.01 -5.42
N LEU A 100 1.38 -20.71 -6.69
CA LEU A 100 1.20 -19.37 -7.24
C LEU A 100 -0.26 -18.99 -7.52
N LYS A 101 -1.14 -19.97 -7.77
CA LYS A 101 -2.56 -19.68 -8.03
C LYS A 101 -3.26 -19.25 -6.75
N SER A 102 -3.05 -19.96 -5.65
CA SER A 102 -3.59 -19.61 -4.35
C SER A 102 -2.99 -18.30 -3.82
N LEU A 103 -1.68 -18.08 -4.05
CA LEU A 103 -1.04 -16.81 -3.74
C LEU A 103 -1.68 -15.66 -4.52
N LYS A 104 -1.99 -15.84 -5.81
CA LYS A 104 -2.69 -14.83 -6.61
C LYS A 104 -4.07 -14.53 -6.05
N GLU A 105 -4.83 -15.53 -5.62
CA GLU A 105 -6.14 -15.36 -5.00
C GLU A 105 -6.02 -14.56 -3.70
N TYR A 106 -5.05 -14.92 -2.85
CA TYR A 106 -4.71 -14.20 -1.62
C TYR A 106 -4.37 -12.71 -1.88
N ILE A 107 -3.51 -12.43 -2.86
CA ILE A 107 -3.11 -11.05 -3.21
C ILE A 107 -4.29 -10.24 -3.78
N ASN A 108 -5.21 -10.88 -4.52
CA ASN A 108 -6.36 -10.19 -5.09
C ASN A 108 -7.34 -9.65 -4.03
N GLU A 109 -7.41 -10.25 -2.84
CA GLU A 109 -8.25 -9.78 -1.73
C GLU A 109 -7.87 -8.36 -1.26
N TYR A 110 -6.59 -8.00 -1.38
CA TYR A 110 -6.14 -6.65 -1.01
C TYR A 110 -6.79 -5.54 -1.85
N ARG A 111 -7.25 -5.83 -3.07
CA ARG A 111 -7.78 -4.80 -4.00
C ARG A 111 -8.94 -3.99 -3.43
N SER A 112 -9.76 -4.60 -2.59
CA SER A 112 -10.90 -3.96 -1.93
C SER A 112 -10.70 -3.78 -0.41
N LEU A 113 -9.56 -4.19 0.12
CA LEU A 113 -9.28 -4.17 1.55
C LEU A 113 -8.72 -2.81 1.99
N GLY A 114 -9.38 -2.21 3.01
CA GLY A 114 -8.87 -1.02 3.70
C GLY A 114 -7.72 -1.39 4.64
N ILE A 115 -6.48 -1.12 4.23
CA ILE A 115 -5.28 -1.47 5.00
C ILE A 115 -4.15 -0.49 4.69
N PHE A 116 -3.34 -0.10 5.70
CA PHE A 116 -2.16 0.73 5.48
C PHE A 116 -1.02 -0.03 4.79
N GLN A 117 -0.22 0.67 4.01
CA GLN A 117 0.88 0.13 3.22
C GLN A 117 1.90 -0.64 4.06
N GLU A 118 2.19 -0.14 5.26
CA GLU A 118 3.07 -0.77 6.24
C GLU A 118 2.51 -2.12 6.71
N ASN A 119 1.20 -2.17 6.97
CA ASN A 119 0.50 -3.38 7.40
C ASN A 119 0.41 -4.41 6.27
N VAL A 120 0.23 -3.98 5.02
CA VAL A 120 0.24 -4.86 3.84
C VAL A 120 1.50 -5.70 3.80
N VAL A 121 2.67 -5.06 3.86
CA VAL A 121 3.96 -5.75 3.70
C VAL A 121 4.23 -6.71 4.85
N ASN A 122 3.93 -6.28 6.10
CA ASN A 122 4.09 -7.12 7.27
C ASN A 122 3.12 -8.30 7.27
N ARG A 123 1.86 -8.07 6.90
CA ARG A 123 0.84 -9.14 6.84
C ARG A 123 1.18 -10.18 5.78
N ILE A 124 1.61 -9.77 4.58
CA ILE A 124 2.06 -10.71 3.55
C ILE A 124 3.24 -11.53 4.05
N LEU A 125 4.23 -10.92 4.73
CA LEU A 125 5.37 -11.64 5.29
C LEU A 125 4.91 -12.70 6.30
N GLU A 126 4.05 -12.35 7.24
CA GLU A 126 3.54 -13.26 8.27
C GLU A 126 2.80 -14.45 7.64
N ASP A 127 1.90 -14.20 6.69
CA ASP A 127 1.11 -15.24 6.04
C ASP A 127 1.97 -16.16 5.17
N VAL A 128 2.94 -15.63 4.43
CA VAL A 128 3.92 -16.42 3.66
C VAL A 128 4.78 -17.28 4.57
N VAL A 129 5.30 -16.73 5.66
CA VAL A 129 6.11 -17.47 6.63
C VAL A 129 5.30 -18.57 7.30
N LYS A 130 4.04 -18.30 7.66
CA LYS A 130 3.13 -19.29 8.23
C LYS A 130 2.84 -20.44 7.26
N ALA A 131 2.64 -20.15 5.98
CA ALA A 131 2.33 -21.14 4.95
C ALA A 131 3.54 -21.99 4.57
N ALA A 132 4.64 -21.40 4.13
CA ALA A 132 5.78 -22.12 3.55
C ALA A 132 6.89 -22.45 4.56
N LYS A 133 6.95 -21.79 5.73
CA LYS A 133 8.02 -21.95 6.74
C LYS A 133 9.41 -21.90 6.11
N PRO A 134 9.75 -20.83 5.38
CA PRO A 134 11.00 -20.75 4.63
C PRO A 134 12.20 -20.64 5.58
N VAL A 135 13.41 -20.89 5.07
CA VAL A 135 14.67 -20.62 5.81
C VAL A 135 14.83 -19.11 6.03
N TRP A 136 14.46 -18.32 5.03
CA TRP A 136 14.49 -16.86 5.04
C TRP A 136 13.40 -16.32 4.12
N CYS A 137 12.86 -15.15 4.45
CA CYS A 137 11.88 -14.46 3.62
C CYS A 137 12.02 -12.93 3.77
N GLU A 138 11.85 -12.23 2.68
CA GLU A 138 11.72 -10.78 2.61
C GLU A 138 10.48 -10.43 1.79
N VAL A 139 9.69 -9.50 2.28
CA VAL A 139 8.63 -8.85 1.51
C VAL A 139 8.95 -7.38 1.41
N ARG A 140 8.92 -6.85 0.20
CA ARG A 140 9.16 -5.46 -0.12
C ARG A 140 7.97 -4.90 -0.87
N GLY A 141 7.46 -3.75 -0.43
CA GLY A 141 6.38 -3.02 -1.10
C GLY A 141 6.83 -1.62 -1.48
N GLN A 142 6.72 -1.27 -2.76
CA GLN A 142 6.95 0.08 -3.25
C GLN A 142 5.63 0.67 -3.75
N PHE A 143 5.15 1.70 -3.07
CA PHE A 143 3.85 2.31 -3.36
C PHE A 143 4.02 3.61 -4.13
N ARG A 144 3.10 3.87 -5.05
CA ARG A 144 3.11 5.08 -5.88
C ARG A 144 2.89 6.32 -5.05
N PRO A 145 3.54 7.45 -5.38
CA PRO A 145 3.41 8.69 -4.63
C PRO A 145 1.97 9.20 -4.52
N ARG A 146 1.59 9.60 -3.30
CA ARG A 146 0.40 10.39 -3.02
C ARG A 146 0.83 11.72 -2.43
N GLY A 147 0.36 12.84 -3.02
CA GLY A 147 0.78 14.17 -2.60
C GLY A 147 2.31 14.40 -2.70
N GLY A 148 2.99 13.71 -3.63
CA GLY A 148 4.44 13.82 -3.81
C GLY A 148 5.28 12.89 -2.92
N LEU A 149 4.67 12.10 -2.02
CA LEU A 149 5.37 11.17 -1.13
C LEU A 149 5.18 9.73 -1.61
N GLY A 150 6.25 9.06 -2.01
CA GLY A 150 6.32 7.64 -2.26
C GLY A 150 6.78 6.89 -1.02
N THR A 151 6.27 5.66 -0.82
CA THR A 151 6.62 4.82 0.33
C THR A 151 7.30 3.54 -0.16
N LEU A 152 8.38 3.16 0.52
CA LEU A 152 9.03 1.87 0.40
C LEU A 152 9.01 1.21 1.77
N VAL A 153 8.41 0.03 1.87
CA VAL A 153 8.35 -0.78 3.10
C VAL A 153 9.06 -2.10 2.86
N GLU A 154 9.90 -2.52 3.80
CA GLU A 154 10.62 -3.80 3.75
C GLU A 154 10.46 -4.52 5.08
N ALA A 155 10.00 -5.75 5.04
CA ALA A 155 9.89 -6.63 6.20
C ALA A 155 10.64 -7.95 5.94
N ARG A 156 11.28 -8.52 6.96
CA ARG A 156 12.14 -9.71 6.84
C ARG A 156 11.91 -10.70 7.96
N TRP A 157 12.02 -11.98 7.60
CA TRP A 157 12.00 -13.09 8.55
C TRP A 157 13.18 -14.05 8.28
N PRO A 158 13.92 -14.51 9.31
CA PRO A 158 13.85 -14.02 10.68
C PRO A 158 14.21 -12.53 10.76
N GLY A 159 13.53 -11.81 11.64
CA GLY A 159 13.76 -10.38 11.85
C GLY A 159 15.18 -10.09 12.29
N LYS A 160 15.68 -8.88 12.03
CA LYS A 160 16.92 -8.41 12.65
C LYS A 160 16.68 -8.31 14.15
N LYS A 161 17.50 -9.02 14.93
CA LYS A 161 17.56 -8.82 16.38
C LYS A 161 18.19 -7.47 16.68
#